data_dd2b4fb5076de4bf62796ebfe1a7c86b
#
_entry.id   dd2b4fb5076de4bf62796ebfe1a7c86b
#
_cell.length_a   1.000
_cell.length_b   1.000
_cell.length_c   1.000
_cell.angle_alpha   90.00
_cell.angle_beta   90.00
_cell.angle_gamma   90.00
#
_symmetry.space_group_name_H-M   'P 1'
#
loop_
_entity.id
_entity.type
_entity.pdbx_description
1 polymer ?
#
loop_
_entity_poly.entity_id
_entity_poly.type
_entity_poly.pdbx_seq_one_letter_code
_entity_poly.pdbx_strand_id
1 'polypeptide(L)'
;MLPHVEGEGNMGQARARAAKAEPVAPILPAPAPRALSARATATRQRILDAALAEFAEKGLAGARVDEIAARAGANKRMLYAHFGSKEELWLVVLEGAYAAKRAEERAVEVEGLAPAEAMARLIAFNLRYTARHPEFVALLNQENLHRAAYLRRSEDVPALYSPLLEALRGVLLRGAAGGVFRAGVDAMQLYIDILALGHFYVANRHTLSTIFGAPLDTEAAIAAREAHIIEVVLGYLRP
;
A
#
# COMPACT_ATOMS: atom_id res chain seq x y z
N MET A 1 -17.56 67.18 -15.99
CA MET A 1 -18.77 67.92 -16.32
C MET A 1 -19.95 67.05 -16.03
N LEU A 2 -20.51 67.24 -14.81
CA LEU A 2 -21.76 66.62 -14.34
C LEU A 2 -22.96 67.34 -14.99
N PRO A 3 -24.14 66.70 -15.06
CA PRO A 3 -25.16 67.19 -14.15
C PRO A 3 -25.92 66.13 -13.35
N HIS A 4 -26.24 66.59 -12.12
CA HIS A 4 -27.27 66.09 -11.22
C HIS A 4 -28.66 66.15 -11.88
N VAL A 5 -29.53 65.17 -11.54
CA VAL A 5 -30.99 65.40 -11.35
C VAL A 5 -31.46 64.56 -10.15
N GLU A 6 -31.98 65.27 -9.16
CA GLU A 6 -32.76 64.78 -8.03
C GLU A 6 -34.21 64.45 -8.48
N GLY A 7 -34.87 63.51 -7.81
CA GLY A 7 -36.27 63.25 -7.96
C GLY A 7 -36.79 62.36 -6.85
N GLU A 8 -37.49 63.02 -5.91
CA GLU A 8 -38.11 62.47 -4.68
C GLU A 8 -39.23 61.51 -4.89
N GLY A 9 -39.35 60.57 -3.96
CA GLY A 9 -40.61 60.30 -3.27
C GLY A 9 -41.52 59.21 -3.82
N ASN A 10 -41.61 58.12 -3.15
CA ASN A 10 -42.92 57.66 -2.65
C ASN A 10 -42.74 56.52 -1.60
N MET A 11 -43.24 56.78 -0.39
CA MET A 11 -43.39 55.79 0.69
C MET A 11 -44.61 54.94 0.42
N GLY A 12 -44.39 53.65 0.12
CA GLY A 12 -45.44 52.63 0.05
C GLY A 12 -45.15 51.54 1.11
N GLN A 13 -45.87 51.62 2.21
CA GLN A 13 -45.86 50.59 3.29
C GLN A 13 -46.39 49.27 2.76
N ALA A 14 -45.52 48.31 2.52
CA ALA A 14 -45.88 46.90 2.35
C ALA A 14 -45.60 46.14 3.64
N ARG A 15 -46.66 45.80 4.36
CA ARG A 15 -46.65 44.94 5.55
C ARG A 15 -46.15 43.55 5.14
N ALA A 16 -44.91 43.22 5.58
CA ALA A 16 -44.37 41.89 5.52
C ALA A 16 -45.18 40.93 6.44
N ARG A 17 -45.91 40.01 5.87
CA ARG A 17 -46.47 38.85 6.59
C ARG A 17 -45.29 37.96 6.98
N ALA A 18 -45.03 37.84 8.26
CA ALA A 18 -44.14 36.85 8.82
C ALA A 18 -44.69 35.43 8.54
N ALA A 19 -44.08 34.69 7.65
CA ALA A 19 -44.33 33.28 7.49
C ALA A 19 -43.78 32.55 8.73
N LYS A 20 -44.66 31.89 9.49
CA LYS A 20 -44.25 30.98 10.57
C LYS A 20 -43.44 29.86 9.94
N ALA A 21 -42.12 29.82 10.29
CA ALA A 21 -41.31 28.65 10.01
C ALA A 21 -41.80 27.47 10.82
N GLU A 22 -42.19 26.40 10.13
CA GLU A 22 -42.51 25.12 10.76
C GLU A 22 -41.20 24.55 11.37
N PRO A 23 -41.25 23.89 12.55
CA PRO A 23 -40.11 23.29 13.16
C PRO A 23 -39.58 22.13 12.28
N VAL A 24 -38.38 22.24 11.77
CA VAL A 24 -37.68 21.15 11.10
C VAL A 24 -37.51 20.01 12.10
N ALA A 25 -38.11 18.84 11.77
CA ALA A 25 -37.94 17.64 12.58
C ALA A 25 -36.44 17.31 12.73
N PRO A 26 -35.99 16.85 13.92
CA PRO A 26 -34.61 16.48 14.11
C PRO A 26 -34.25 15.33 13.18
N ILE A 27 -33.24 15.54 12.33
CA ILE A 27 -32.64 14.50 11.51
C ILE A 27 -32.00 13.53 12.50
N LEU A 28 -32.61 12.36 12.68
CA LEU A 28 -32.02 11.27 13.45
C LEU A 28 -30.66 10.97 12.85
N PRO A 29 -29.57 10.89 13.66
CA PRO A 29 -28.27 10.50 13.16
C PRO A 29 -28.39 9.12 12.51
N ALA A 30 -27.77 8.97 11.33
CA ALA A 30 -27.71 7.69 10.66
C ALA A 30 -27.17 6.63 11.64
N PRO A 31 -27.77 5.43 11.71
CA PRO A 31 -27.29 4.39 12.63
C PRO A 31 -25.81 4.10 12.33
N ALA A 32 -24.97 4.11 13.36
CA ALA A 32 -23.58 3.76 13.25
C ALA A 32 -23.44 2.40 12.52
N PRO A 33 -22.41 2.22 11.68
CA PRO A 33 -22.21 0.98 10.94
C PRO A 33 -22.19 -0.18 11.96
N ARG A 34 -23.13 -1.11 11.81
CA ARG A 34 -23.24 -2.27 12.68
C ARG A 34 -21.98 -3.08 12.57
N ALA A 35 -21.27 -3.31 13.67
CA ALA A 35 -20.13 -4.22 13.71
C ALA A 35 -20.53 -5.57 13.08
N LEU A 36 -19.72 -6.05 12.15
CA LEU A 36 -19.98 -7.33 11.48
C LEU A 36 -19.99 -8.44 12.54
N SER A 37 -20.93 -9.38 12.42
CA SER A 37 -20.90 -10.57 13.28
C SER A 37 -19.61 -11.37 13.04
N ALA A 38 -19.16 -12.13 14.04
CA ALA A 38 -17.96 -12.98 13.91
C ALA A 38 -18.00 -13.87 12.65
N ARG A 39 -19.19 -14.39 12.29
CA ARG A 39 -19.39 -15.18 11.08
C ARG A 39 -19.22 -14.34 9.79
N ALA A 40 -19.70 -13.12 9.78
CA ALA A 40 -19.55 -12.21 8.63
C ALA A 40 -18.09 -11.78 8.46
N THR A 41 -17.37 -11.52 9.56
CA THR A 41 -15.94 -11.21 9.56
C THR A 41 -15.12 -12.39 9.02
N ALA A 42 -15.40 -13.61 9.48
CA ALA A 42 -14.73 -14.82 8.98
C ALA A 42 -15.01 -15.06 7.48
N THR A 43 -16.24 -14.79 7.02
CA THR A 43 -16.59 -14.91 5.61
C THR A 43 -15.87 -13.86 4.77
N ARG A 44 -15.81 -12.62 5.25
CA ARG A 44 -15.07 -11.53 4.59
C ARG A 44 -13.60 -11.90 4.42
N GLN A 45 -12.97 -12.46 5.46
CA GLN A 45 -11.57 -12.88 5.41
C GLN A 45 -11.35 -13.99 4.38
N ARG A 46 -12.18 -15.05 4.37
CA ARG A 46 -12.06 -16.11 3.36
C ARG A 46 -12.20 -15.58 1.92
N ILE A 47 -13.06 -14.59 1.70
CA ILE A 47 -13.17 -13.95 0.37
C ILE A 47 -11.89 -13.18 0.02
N LEU A 48 -11.28 -12.47 0.96
CA LEU A 48 -10.02 -11.76 0.76
C LEU A 48 -8.87 -12.72 0.42
N ASP A 49 -8.74 -13.83 1.17
CA ASP A 49 -7.71 -14.84 0.94
C ASP A 49 -7.87 -15.50 -0.44
N ALA A 50 -9.10 -15.84 -0.81
CA ALA A 50 -9.43 -16.39 -2.12
C ALA A 50 -9.18 -15.39 -3.26
N ALA A 51 -9.50 -14.12 -3.03
CA ALA A 51 -9.29 -13.04 -4.00
C ALA A 51 -7.80 -12.75 -4.20
N LEU A 52 -7.01 -12.73 -3.12
CA LEU A 52 -5.55 -12.59 -3.19
C LEU A 52 -4.95 -13.66 -4.11
N ALA A 53 -5.30 -14.93 -3.90
CA ALA A 53 -4.80 -16.02 -4.72
C ALA A 53 -5.23 -15.90 -6.18
N GLU A 54 -6.51 -15.60 -6.45
CA GLU A 54 -7.05 -15.49 -7.82
C GLU A 54 -6.46 -14.28 -8.55
N PHE A 55 -6.31 -13.14 -7.88
CA PHE A 55 -5.71 -11.95 -8.45
C PHE A 55 -4.20 -12.11 -8.71
N ALA A 56 -3.48 -12.78 -7.80
CA ALA A 56 -2.06 -13.06 -7.99
C ALA A 56 -1.82 -13.97 -9.21
N GLU A 57 -2.70 -14.95 -9.42
CA GLU A 57 -2.60 -15.90 -10.51
C GLU A 57 -3.00 -15.32 -11.88
N LYS A 58 -4.12 -14.56 -11.92
CA LYS A 58 -4.77 -14.17 -13.19
C LYS A 58 -4.81 -12.67 -13.46
N GLY A 59 -4.35 -11.87 -12.50
CA GLY A 59 -4.49 -10.40 -12.53
C GLY A 59 -5.93 -9.95 -12.38
N LEU A 60 -6.14 -8.64 -12.28
CA LEU A 60 -7.48 -8.07 -12.15
C LEU A 60 -8.38 -8.40 -13.35
N ALA A 61 -7.87 -8.30 -14.58
CA ALA A 61 -8.65 -8.53 -15.80
C ALA A 61 -9.08 -9.99 -15.91
N GLY A 62 -8.19 -10.94 -15.65
CA GLY A 62 -8.41 -12.38 -15.81
C GLY A 62 -9.16 -13.04 -14.65
N ALA A 63 -9.14 -12.45 -13.47
CA ALA A 63 -9.80 -12.98 -12.29
C ALA A 63 -11.33 -13.00 -12.41
N ARG A 64 -11.93 -14.11 -11.96
CA ARG A 64 -13.39 -14.32 -12.02
C ARG A 64 -14.01 -14.35 -10.64
N VAL A 65 -15.03 -13.51 -10.43
CA VAL A 65 -15.77 -13.44 -9.16
C VAL A 65 -16.40 -14.79 -8.77
N ASP A 66 -16.77 -15.62 -9.77
CA ASP A 66 -17.26 -16.97 -9.52
C ASP A 66 -16.23 -17.86 -8.86
N GLU A 67 -15.02 -17.84 -9.37
CA GLU A 67 -13.91 -18.62 -8.85
C GLU A 67 -13.52 -18.18 -7.44
N ILE A 68 -13.47 -16.86 -7.21
CA ILE A 68 -13.22 -16.29 -5.87
C ILE A 68 -14.31 -16.76 -4.90
N ALA A 69 -15.57 -16.66 -5.28
CA ALA A 69 -16.69 -17.06 -4.43
C ALA A 69 -16.66 -18.58 -4.12
N ALA A 70 -16.43 -19.42 -5.13
CA ALA A 70 -16.31 -20.85 -4.97
C ALA A 70 -15.14 -21.23 -4.03
N ARG A 71 -13.96 -20.66 -4.25
CA ARG A 71 -12.75 -20.86 -3.41
C ARG A 71 -12.98 -20.43 -1.96
N ALA A 72 -13.73 -19.34 -1.74
CA ALA A 72 -14.07 -18.81 -0.40
C ALA A 72 -15.18 -19.60 0.33
N GLY A 73 -15.84 -20.55 -0.32
CA GLY A 73 -17.06 -21.19 0.21
C GLY A 73 -18.18 -20.16 0.44
N ALA A 74 -18.27 -19.17 -0.43
CA ALA A 74 -19.26 -18.11 -0.43
C ALA A 74 -20.05 -18.10 -1.75
N ASN A 75 -21.00 -17.19 -1.88
CA ASN A 75 -21.68 -16.95 -3.15
C ASN A 75 -21.40 -15.52 -3.65
N LYS A 76 -21.63 -15.26 -4.94
CA LYS A 76 -21.44 -13.94 -5.55
C LYS A 76 -22.15 -12.82 -4.81
N ARG A 77 -23.39 -13.07 -4.35
CA ARG A 77 -24.18 -12.05 -3.63
C ARG A 77 -23.48 -11.61 -2.35
N MET A 78 -22.89 -12.56 -1.62
CA MET A 78 -22.13 -12.25 -0.41
C MET A 78 -20.87 -11.43 -0.74
N LEU A 79 -20.15 -11.78 -1.81
CA LEU A 79 -18.98 -11.04 -2.25
C LEU A 79 -19.35 -9.59 -2.58
N TYR A 80 -20.36 -9.38 -3.41
CA TYR A 80 -20.82 -8.02 -3.74
C TYR A 80 -21.38 -7.26 -2.55
N ALA A 81 -22.04 -7.95 -1.60
CA ALA A 81 -22.53 -7.33 -0.36
C ALA A 81 -21.39 -6.84 0.55
N HIS A 82 -20.22 -7.50 0.52
CA HIS A 82 -19.05 -7.10 1.33
C HIS A 82 -18.16 -6.06 0.66
N PHE A 83 -18.06 -6.10 -0.67
CA PHE A 83 -17.00 -5.34 -1.38
C PHE A 83 -17.55 -4.46 -2.52
N GLY A 84 -18.83 -4.57 -2.88
CA GLY A 84 -19.45 -3.76 -3.91
C GLY A 84 -19.10 -4.20 -5.34
N SER A 85 -17.83 -4.18 -5.74
CA SER A 85 -17.37 -4.57 -7.08
C SER A 85 -16.10 -5.41 -7.03
N LYS A 86 -15.69 -5.95 -8.18
CA LYS A 86 -14.40 -6.65 -8.32
C LYS A 86 -13.23 -5.68 -8.15
N GLU A 87 -13.38 -4.48 -8.63
CA GLU A 87 -12.41 -3.39 -8.54
C GLU A 87 -12.23 -2.91 -7.10
N GLU A 88 -13.30 -2.79 -6.33
CA GLU A 88 -13.22 -2.47 -4.90
C GLU A 88 -12.58 -3.63 -4.10
N LEU A 89 -12.92 -4.88 -4.45
CA LEU A 89 -12.25 -6.05 -3.86
C LEU A 89 -10.75 -6.05 -4.17
N TRP A 90 -10.34 -5.70 -5.41
CA TRP A 90 -8.94 -5.56 -5.79
C TRP A 90 -8.22 -4.53 -4.91
N LEU A 91 -8.81 -3.35 -4.72
CA LEU A 91 -8.23 -2.29 -3.89
C LEU A 91 -8.04 -2.77 -2.45
N VAL A 92 -9.06 -3.40 -1.85
CA VAL A 92 -8.98 -3.91 -0.47
C VAL A 92 -7.91 -5.00 -0.34
N VAL A 93 -7.75 -5.88 -1.33
CA VAL A 93 -6.69 -6.90 -1.36
C VAL A 93 -5.31 -6.25 -1.45
N LEU A 94 -5.17 -5.24 -2.30
CA LEU A 94 -3.92 -4.50 -2.48
C LEU A 94 -3.52 -3.77 -1.18
N GLU A 95 -4.45 -3.04 -0.55
CA GLU A 95 -4.26 -2.39 0.75
C GLU A 95 -3.87 -3.39 1.84
N GLY A 96 -4.55 -4.54 1.89
CA GLY A 96 -4.26 -5.61 2.84
C GLY A 96 -2.85 -6.18 2.65
N ALA A 97 -2.41 -6.39 1.41
CA ALA A 97 -1.07 -6.88 1.10
C ALA A 97 0.02 -5.87 1.53
N TYR A 98 -0.20 -4.57 1.30
CA TYR A 98 0.70 -3.53 1.81
C TYR A 98 0.69 -3.48 3.34
N ALA A 99 -0.48 -3.53 3.98
CA ALA A 99 -0.60 -3.49 5.44
C ALA A 99 0.14 -4.66 6.10
N ALA A 100 0.03 -5.87 5.53
CA ALA A 100 0.77 -7.04 6.00
C ALA A 100 2.28 -6.82 5.93
N LYS A 101 2.79 -6.32 4.80
CA LYS A 101 4.22 -5.97 4.66
C LYS A 101 4.65 -4.94 5.69
N ARG A 102 3.87 -3.86 5.91
CA ARG A 102 4.18 -2.81 6.88
C ARG A 102 4.18 -3.32 8.32
N ALA A 103 3.32 -4.30 8.63
CA ALA A 103 3.33 -4.94 9.95
C ALA A 103 4.63 -5.70 10.21
N GLU A 104 5.11 -6.48 9.23
CA GLU A 104 6.40 -7.18 9.34
C GLU A 104 7.59 -6.21 9.35
N GLU A 105 7.55 -5.12 8.56
CA GLU A 105 8.59 -4.09 8.56
C GLU A 105 8.77 -3.43 9.95
N ARG A 106 7.67 -3.18 10.67
CA ARG A 106 7.72 -2.63 12.03
C ARG A 106 8.36 -3.58 13.04
N ALA A 107 8.34 -4.87 12.78
CA ALA A 107 8.95 -5.89 13.63
C ALA A 107 10.47 -6.06 13.37
N VAL A 108 11.04 -5.36 12.38
CA VAL A 108 12.47 -5.43 12.10
C VAL A 108 13.24 -4.61 13.13
N GLU A 109 13.81 -5.27 14.11
CA GLU A 109 14.63 -4.65 15.15
C GLU A 109 16.03 -4.30 14.61
N VAL A 110 16.37 -3.01 14.62
CA VAL A 110 17.68 -2.47 14.22
C VAL A 110 18.30 -1.55 15.26
N GLU A 111 17.58 -1.31 16.34
CA GLU A 111 18.08 -0.51 17.47
C GLU A 111 19.19 -1.27 18.20
N GLY A 112 20.22 -0.55 18.60
CA GLY A 112 21.37 -1.15 19.30
C GLY A 112 22.37 -1.93 18.41
N LEU A 113 22.03 -2.19 17.14
CA LEU A 113 22.96 -2.84 16.22
C LEU A 113 23.99 -1.85 15.66
N ALA A 114 25.18 -2.36 15.35
CA ALA A 114 26.17 -1.61 14.56
C ALA A 114 25.55 -1.19 13.21
N PRO A 115 25.87 0.01 12.68
CA PRO A 115 25.22 0.53 11.47
C PRO A 115 25.26 -0.41 10.26
N ALA A 116 26.40 -1.09 10.04
CA ALA A 116 26.53 -2.04 8.93
C ALA A 116 25.66 -3.30 9.13
N GLU A 117 25.54 -3.81 10.34
CA GLU A 117 24.69 -4.93 10.67
C GLU A 117 23.21 -4.57 10.55
N ALA A 118 22.83 -3.39 11.06
CA ALA A 118 21.48 -2.87 10.92
C ALA A 118 21.07 -2.72 9.44
N MET A 119 21.96 -2.16 8.61
CA MET A 119 21.76 -2.05 7.17
C MET A 119 21.58 -3.41 6.50
N ALA A 120 22.44 -4.37 6.81
CA ALA A 120 22.32 -5.73 6.29
C ALA A 120 21.00 -6.38 6.66
N ARG A 121 20.49 -6.16 7.88
CA ARG A 121 19.19 -6.69 8.34
C ARG A 121 18.00 -6.09 7.58
N LEU A 122 18.02 -4.79 7.31
CA LEU A 122 16.99 -4.13 6.50
C LEU A 122 16.96 -4.66 5.05
N ILE A 123 18.14 -4.86 4.46
CA ILE A 123 18.30 -5.42 3.11
C ILE A 123 17.78 -6.87 3.08
N ALA A 124 18.23 -7.71 4.01
CA ALA A 124 17.83 -9.10 4.12
C ALA A 124 16.32 -9.25 4.27
N PHE A 125 15.71 -8.45 5.17
CA PHE A 125 14.25 -8.43 5.33
C PHE A 125 13.55 -8.15 3.99
N ASN A 126 13.96 -7.11 3.27
CA ASN A 126 13.30 -6.70 2.04
C ASN A 126 13.32 -7.79 0.95
N LEU A 127 14.50 -8.38 0.71
CA LEU A 127 14.65 -9.47 -0.27
C LEU A 127 13.87 -10.71 0.15
N ARG A 128 14.01 -11.15 1.41
CA ARG A 128 13.35 -12.38 1.91
C ARG A 128 11.84 -12.24 1.97
N TYR A 129 11.31 -11.07 2.35
CA TYR A 129 9.88 -10.80 2.28
C TYR A 129 9.38 -10.97 0.84
N THR A 130 10.02 -10.30 -0.11
CA THR A 130 9.64 -10.35 -1.53
C THR A 130 9.72 -11.78 -2.09
N ALA A 131 10.74 -12.55 -1.71
CA ALA A 131 10.91 -13.93 -2.15
C ALA A 131 9.84 -14.88 -1.55
N ARG A 132 9.41 -14.65 -0.32
CA ARG A 132 8.38 -15.47 0.37
C ARG A 132 6.95 -15.11 -0.03
N HIS A 133 6.72 -13.92 -0.59
CA HIS A 133 5.41 -13.39 -0.95
C HIS A 133 5.28 -13.12 -2.46
N PRO A 134 5.31 -14.17 -3.31
CA PRO A 134 5.17 -14.01 -4.75
C PRO A 134 3.83 -13.37 -5.15
N GLU A 135 2.78 -13.57 -4.35
CA GLU A 135 1.49 -12.91 -4.53
C GLU A 135 1.58 -11.39 -4.40
N PHE A 136 2.38 -10.88 -3.46
CA PHE A 136 2.64 -9.44 -3.32
C PHE A 136 3.33 -8.88 -4.58
N VAL A 137 4.33 -9.60 -5.09
CA VAL A 137 5.05 -9.23 -6.32
C VAL A 137 4.08 -9.18 -7.52
N ALA A 138 3.22 -10.18 -7.65
CA ALA A 138 2.23 -10.25 -8.73
C ALA A 138 1.26 -9.07 -8.68
N LEU A 139 0.70 -8.77 -7.49
CA LEU A 139 -0.20 -7.62 -7.30
C LEU A 139 0.49 -6.30 -7.66
N LEU A 140 1.74 -6.10 -7.20
CA LEU A 140 2.51 -4.89 -7.48
C LEU A 140 2.74 -4.70 -8.99
N ASN A 141 3.14 -5.76 -9.68
CA ASN A 141 3.36 -5.73 -11.12
C ASN A 141 2.08 -5.37 -11.86
N GLN A 142 0.93 -5.96 -11.49
CA GLN A 142 -0.36 -5.65 -12.09
C GLN A 142 -0.77 -4.20 -11.83
N GLU A 143 -0.62 -3.69 -10.60
CA GLU A 143 -0.96 -2.31 -10.28
C GLU A 143 -0.08 -1.30 -11.04
N ASN A 144 1.20 -1.62 -11.24
CA ASN A 144 2.09 -0.81 -12.08
C ASN A 144 1.67 -0.82 -13.57
N LEU A 145 1.20 -1.95 -14.11
CA LEU A 145 0.61 -2.02 -15.45
C LEU A 145 -0.63 -1.11 -15.56
N HIS A 146 -1.42 -1.02 -14.51
CA HIS A 146 -2.56 -0.10 -14.40
C HIS A 146 -2.16 1.34 -14.00
N ARG A 147 -0.86 1.65 -13.94
CA ARG A 147 -0.33 2.99 -13.60
C ARG A 147 -0.81 3.49 -12.23
N ALA A 148 -0.92 2.60 -11.25
CA ALA A 148 -1.44 2.85 -9.90
C ALA A 148 -2.87 3.43 -9.88
N ALA A 149 -3.72 3.05 -10.84
CA ALA A 149 -5.06 3.61 -10.98
C ALA A 149 -5.97 3.28 -9.79
N TYR A 150 -5.76 2.13 -9.17
CA TYR A 150 -6.55 1.70 -8.01
C TYR A 150 -5.94 2.22 -6.70
N LEU A 151 -4.63 2.12 -6.53
CA LEU A 151 -3.95 2.60 -5.34
C LEU A 151 -4.15 4.11 -5.10
N ARG A 152 -4.24 4.91 -6.17
CA ARG A 152 -4.58 6.35 -6.07
C ARG A 152 -5.95 6.64 -5.48
N ARG A 153 -6.85 5.65 -5.45
CA ARG A 153 -8.19 5.77 -4.85
C ARG A 153 -8.19 5.43 -3.37
N SER A 154 -7.09 4.87 -2.85
CA SER A 154 -6.96 4.54 -1.44
C SER A 154 -6.89 5.80 -0.59
N GLU A 155 -7.73 5.87 0.43
CA GLU A 155 -7.66 6.91 1.48
C GLU A 155 -6.51 6.63 2.47
N ASP A 156 -6.01 5.40 2.48
CA ASP A 156 -4.99 4.90 3.39
C ASP A 156 -3.56 4.99 2.85
N VAL A 157 -3.34 5.64 1.67
CA VAL A 157 -1.99 5.79 1.08
C VAL A 157 -0.94 6.28 2.08
N PRO A 158 -1.22 7.26 2.98
CA PRO A 158 -0.25 7.65 4.00
C PRO A 158 0.14 6.51 4.95
N ALA A 159 -0.82 5.61 5.28
CA ALA A 159 -0.55 4.45 6.13
C ALA A 159 0.28 3.36 5.42
N LEU A 160 0.36 3.43 4.09
CA LEU A 160 1.18 2.54 3.26
C LEU A 160 2.65 2.99 3.18
N TYR A 161 2.99 4.16 3.76
CA TYR A 161 4.37 4.63 3.84
C TYR A 161 5.24 3.66 4.63
N SER A 162 6.44 3.40 4.14
CA SER A 162 7.28 2.34 4.69
C SER A 162 7.94 2.73 6.02
N PRO A 163 7.66 2.02 7.12
CA PRO A 163 8.41 2.15 8.36
C PRO A 163 9.90 1.82 8.17
N LEU A 164 10.20 0.97 7.19
CA LEU A 164 11.56 0.59 6.85
C LEU A 164 12.38 1.80 6.37
N LEU A 165 11.76 2.76 5.67
CA LEU A 165 12.43 3.97 5.24
C LEU A 165 12.86 4.83 6.44
N GLU A 166 12.05 4.92 7.48
CA GLU A 166 12.44 5.64 8.71
C GLU A 166 13.56 4.91 9.47
N ALA A 167 13.48 3.59 9.58
CA ALA A 167 14.54 2.78 10.15
C ALA A 167 15.87 2.96 9.37
N LEU A 168 15.80 2.93 8.04
CA LEU A 168 16.94 3.17 7.15
C LEU A 168 17.56 4.55 7.39
N ARG A 169 16.73 5.59 7.49
CA ARG A 169 17.17 6.97 7.77
C ARG A 169 17.91 7.05 9.09
N GLY A 170 17.40 6.42 10.14
CA GLY A 170 18.06 6.33 11.44
C GLY A 170 19.42 5.61 11.39
N VAL A 171 19.50 4.50 10.65
CA VAL A 171 20.75 3.73 10.45
C VAL A 171 21.78 4.57 9.72
N LEU A 172 21.40 5.28 8.66
CA LEU A 172 22.31 6.17 7.90
C LEU A 172 22.86 7.30 8.77
N LEU A 173 22.02 7.93 9.59
CA LEU A 173 22.44 9.00 10.51
C LEU A 173 23.44 8.48 11.53
N ARG A 174 23.19 7.33 12.17
CA ARG A 174 24.15 6.73 13.11
C ARG A 174 25.46 6.30 12.44
N GLY A 175 25.38 5.74 11.24
CA GLY A 175 26.54 5.35 10.47
C GLY A 175 27.44 6.52 10.07
N ALA A 176 26.83 7.62 9.63
CA ALA A 176 27.56 8.85 9.29
C ALA A 176 28.18 9.51 10.52
N ALA A 177 27.46 9.61 11.64
CA ALA A 177 27.96 10.15 12.90
C ALA A 177 29.16 9.33 13.44
N GLY A 178 29.13 8.00 13.25
CA GLY A 178 30.23 7.10 13.64
C GLY A 178 31.35 6.96 12.62
N GLY A 179 31.31 7.68 11.49
CA GLY A 179 32.33 7.57 10.42
C GLY A 179 32.35 6.22 9.69
N VAL A 180 31.31 5.38 9.88
CA VAL A 180 31.16 4.08 9.22
C VAL A 180 30.58 4.22 7.82
N PHE A 181 29.71 5.22 7.65
CA PHE A 181 29.06 5.53 6.37
C PHE A 181 29.42 6.96 5.94
N ARG A 182 29.49 7.18 4.63
CA ARG A 182 29.60 8.52 4.07
C ARG A 182 28.38 9.37 4.44
N ALA A 183 28.58 10.65 4.64
CA ALA A 183 27.50 11.60 4.92
C ALA A 183 26.69 11.95 3.65
N GLY A 184 25.47 12.48 3.84
CA GLY A 184 24.67 13.04 2.76
C GLY A 184 23.97 12.00 1.86
N VAL A 185 23.86 10.74 2.28
CA VAL A 185 23.13 9.70 1.54
C VAL A 185 21.63 9.99 1.63
N ASP A 186 20.97 10.11 0.47
CA ASP A 186 19.50 10.20 0.39
C ASP A 186 18.86 8.85 0.73
N ALA A 187 18.16 8.80 1.86
CA ALA A 187 17.53 7.58 2.35
C ALA A 187 16.44 7.05 1.41
N MET A 188 15.69 7.93 0.73
CA MET A 188 14.64 7.51 -0.20
C MET A 188 15.25 6.88 -1.45
N GLN A 189 16.29 7.48 -2.03
CA GLN A 189 16.97 6.89 -3.19
C GLN A 189 17.61 5.55 -2.82
N LEU A 190 18.28 5.46 -1.69
CA LEU A 190 18.86 4.19 -1.23
C LEU A 190 17.77 3.12 -0.96
N TYR A 191 16.63 3.53 -0.42
CA TYR A 191 15.50 2.61 -0.24
C TYR A 191 14.98 2.08 -1.59
N ILE A 192 14.86 2.96 -2.60
CA ILE A 192 14.48 2.56 -3.96
C ILE A 192 15.51 1.59 -4.56
N ASP A 193 16.81 1.84 -4.37
CA ASP A 193 17.89 0.95 -4.84
C ASP A 193 17.79 -0.44 -4.19
N ILE A 194 17.58 -0.50 -2.88
CA ILE A 194 17.39 -1.76 -2.14
C ILE A 194 16.17 -2.53 -2.66
N LEU A 195 15.05 -1.81 -2.88
CA LEU A 195 13.85 -2.40 -3.47
C LEU A 195 14.15 -2.93 -4.88
N ALA A 196 14.78 -2.13 -5.73
CA ALA A 196 15.08 -2.48 -7.11
C ALA A 196 15.98 -3.72 -7.20
N LEU A 197 17.05 -3.77 -6.40
CA LEU A 197 17.98 -4.90 -6.37
C LEU A 197 17.31 -6.21 -5.93
N GLY A 198 16.37 -6.15 -4.99
CA GLY A 198 15.61 -7.32 -4.51
C GLY A 198 14.46 -7.68 -5.44
N HIS A 199 13.57 -6.72 -5.72
CA HIS A 199 12.35 -6.95 -6.48
C HIS A 199 12.63 -7.40 -7.91
N PHE A 200 13.55 -6.76 -8.63
CA PHE A 200 13.91 -7.14 -10.00
C PHE A 200 14.33 -8.60 -10.06
N TYR A 201 15.19 -9.03 -9.14
CA TYR A 201 15.64 -10.42 -9.10
C TYR A 201 14.49 -11.39 -8.89
N VAL A 202 13.62 -11.15 -7.91
CA VAL A 202 12.51 -12.04 -7.57
C VAL A 202 11.42 -12.01 -8.65
N ALA A 203 11.07 -10.85 -9.17
CA ALA A 203 10.04 -10.69 -10.19
C ALA A 203 10.41 -11.35 -11.53
N ASN A 204 11.71 -11.35 -11.85
CA ASN A 204 12.22 -11.87 -13.13
C ASN A 204 12.93 -13.22 -13.00
N ARG A 205 12.89 -13.88 -11.83
CA ARG A 205 13.65 -15.11 -11.56
C ARG A 205 13.43 -16.21 -12.60
N HIS A 206 12.22 -16.37 -13.11
CA HIS A 206 11.91 -17.44 -14.08
C HIS A 206 12.56 -17.20 -15.45
N THR A 207 12.48 -15.98 -15.96
CA THR A 207 13.13 -15.60 -17.23
C THR A 207 14.64 -15.60 -17.09
N LEU A 208 15.17 -15.05 -15.98
CA LEU A 208 16.60 -15.04 -15.70
C LEU A 208 17.15 -16.47 -15.51
N SER A 209 16.44 -17.35 -14.81
CA SER A 209 16.81 -18.76 -14.67
C SER A 209 16.94 -19.46 -16.02
N THR A 210 15.99 -19.19 -16.92
CA THR A 210 16.01 -19.75 -18.27
C THR A 210 17.16 -19.20 -19.10
N ILE A 211 17.39 -17.87 -19.06
CA ILE A 211 18.44 -17.21 -19.85
C ILE A 211 19.83 -17.63 -19.38
N PHE A 212 20.04 -17.71 -18.08
CA PHE A 212 21.36 -18.02 -17.50
C PHE A 212 21.60 -19.51 -17.25
N GLY A 213 20.58 -20.37 -17.44
CA GLY A 213 20.70 -21.80 -17.20
C GLY A 213 20.95 -22.16 -15.73
N ALA A 214 20.49 -21.32 -14.80
CA ALA A 214 20.74 -21.46 -13.36
C ALA A 214 19.43 -21.27 -12.56
N PRO A 215 19.13 -22.11 -11.55
CA PRO A 215 17.94 -21.96 -10.72
C PRO A 215 18.14 -20.79 -9.75
N LEU A 216 17.36 -19.71 -9.96
CA LEU A 216 17.45 -18.49 -9.17
C LEU A 216 16.39 -18.37 -8.05
N ASP A 217 15.57 -19.41 -7.87
CA ASP A 217 14.50 -19.48 -6.87
C ASP A 217 14.83 -20.39 -5.68
N THR A 218 16.02 -20.98 -5.67
CA THR A 218 16.49 -21.81 -4.55
C THR A 218 16.91 -20.96 -3.35
N GLU A 219 16.82 -21.51 -2.13
CA GLU A 219 17.30 -20.81 -0.92
C GLU A 219 18.77 -20.41 -1.04
N ALA A 220 19.61 -21.26 -1.64
CA ALA A 220 21.03 -20.95 -1.87
C ALA A 220 21.21 -19.75 -2.82
N ALA A 221 20.40 -19.66 -3.88
CA ALA A 221 20.44 -18.54 -4.82
C ALA A 221 19.93 -17.23 -4.16
N ILE A 222 18.88 -17.31 -3.35
CA ILE A 222 18.36 -16.17 -2.56
C ILE A 222 19.42 -15.71 -1.54
N ALA A 223 20.06 -16.62 -0.81
CA ALA A 223 21.13 -16.27 0.15
C ALA A 223 22.34 -15.64 -0.55
N ALA A 224 22.75 -16.17 -1.70
CA ALA A 224 23.83 -15.58 -2.50
C ALA A 224 23.44 -14.17 -2.99
N ARG A 225 22.20 -13.97 -3.43
CA ARG A 225 21.68 -12.64 -3.83
C ARG A 225 21.65 -11.68 -2.67
N GLU A 226 21.24 -12.13 -1.48
CA GLU A 226 21.22 -11.33 -0.26
C GLU A 226 22.64 -10.81 0.07
N ALA A 227 23.62 -11.72 0.12
CA ALA A 227 24.99 -11.36 0.40
C ALA A 227 25.53 -10.34 -0.63
N HIS A 228 25.23 -10.54 -1.91
CA HIS A 228 25.65 -9.62 -2.97
C HIS A 228 24.98 -8.24 -2.83
N ILE A 229 23.69 -8.15 -2.53
CA ILE A 229 23.01 -6.85 -2.33
C ILE A 229 23.62 -6.12 -1.12
N ILE A 230 23.88 -6.84 -0.02
CA ILE A 230 24.52 -6.28 1.17
C ILE A 230 25.91 -5.71 0.81
N GLU A 231 26.72 -6.46 0.06
CA GLU A 231 28.04 -6.01 -0.38
C GLU A 231 27.95 -4.75 -1.26
N VAL A 232 27.05 -4.72 -2.24
CA VAL A 232 26.85 -3.57 -3.12
C VAL A 232 26.44 -2.33 -2.34
N VAL A 233 25.46 -2.44 -1.45
CA VAL A 233 24.96 -1.32 -0.66
C VAL A 233 26.00 -0.83 0.35
N LEU A 234 26.63 -1.74 1.09
CA LEU A 234 27.70 -1.36 2.03
C LEU A 234 28.92 -0.79 1.30
N GLY A 235 29.24 -1.28 0.11
CA GLY A 235 30.28 -0.72 -0.76
C GLY A 235 29.99 0.72 -1.15
N TYR A 236 28.74 1.02 -1.54
CA TYR A 236 28.26 2.38 -1.84
C TYR A 236 28.33 3.31 -0.62
N LEU A 237 28.08 2.78 0.59
CA LEU A 237 28.04 3.56 1.82
C LEU A 237 29.42 3.86 2.43
N ARG A 238 30.50 3.28 1.94
CA ARG A 238 31.87 3.55 2.46
C ARG A 238 32.19 5.04 2.42
N PRO A 239 32.89 5.56 3.45
CA PRO A 239 33.38 6.95 3.50
C PRO A 239 34.24 7.33 2.31
#